data_f0ae24b813360530f3f4cb2f3fe3b0d9
#
_entry.id   f0ae24b813360530f3f4cb2f3fe3b0d9
#
_cell.length_a   1.000
_cell.length_b   1.000
_cell.length_c   1.000
_cell.angle_alpha   90.00
_cell.angle_beta   90.00
_cell.angle_gamma   90.00
#
_symmetry.space_group_name_H-M   'P 1'
#
loop_
_entity.id
_entity.type
_entity.pdbx_description
1 polymer ?
#
loop_
_entity_poly.entity_id
_entity_poly.type
_entity_poly.pdbx_seq_one_letter_code
_entity_poly.pdbx_strand_id
1 'polypeptide(L)'
;MTTVDAVVVGAGHNGLVAANLLADAGWEVLVCEAAEEPGGAVRSAEIAPGFTSDLFSAFYPLAAASPVLAELDLDLRWRHAPDVLAHVTPDDRCVVLSRDLDRTAAGLDAFAAGDGAAWRELAAQWRELRDPLLETVLRPFPPVRGGLRLARTLGAADGLRFARTLVQSVRHFAAERFAGEEAALLLAGNALHTDLGPDDAGGAVFGWLLAMLAQDVGFPVPEGGAGTLTAALVDRFAGTLTCGRPIREVLVRDGRAVGVRDAEGSVVHARRAVLADVPAPVLYRDLVGEAQLPPRFVRDLAGFRWDTATVKLDWALDGPVPWTAQGARGAGTVHLGADLPGLRGYTADLAAGRVPAEPFLLFGQMTTTDPTRSPAGTESAWAYTHVPRDLDWSAADLARHADRVERAVERNAPGFRDLVRERRVAGPGDLQARNPNLVGGAISGGTTAIDQQLVFRPVPGLGRADTPVDGLFLASASAHPGGAVHGGPGANAARAARAAAGRLGPVYRGVVGAAHRRLYR
;
A
#
# COMPACT_ATOMS: atom_id res chain seq x y z
N MET A 1 3.89 0.44 37.25
CA MET A 1 4.58 -0.02 36.03
C MET A 1 3.74 -1.11 35.39
N THR A 2 3.31 -0.93 34.16
CA THR A 2 2.52 -1.94 33.42
C THR A 2 3.47 -2.96 32.78
N THR A 3 3.13 -4.24 32.88
CA THR A 3 3.92 -5.32 32.25
C THR A 3 2.98 -6.24 31.50
N VAL A 4 3.21 -6.40 30.19
CA VAL A 4 2.40 -7.24 29.29
C VAL A 4 3.28 -8.25 28.54
N ASP A 5 2.69 -9.20 27.81
CA ASP A 5 3.47 -10.12 27.00
C ASP A 5 4.09 -9.42 25.79
N ALA A 6 3.30 -8.59 25.10
CA ALA A 6 3.78 -7.83 23.96
C ALA A 6 3.26 -6.37 23.98
N VAL A 7 4.11 -5.47 23.51
CA VAL A 7 3.73 -4.11 23.19
C VAL A 7 3.77 -3.93 21.67
N VAL A 8 2.69 -3.39 21.11
CA VAL A 8 2.63 -2.98 19.69
C VAL A 8 2.65 -1.46 19.64
N VAL A 9 3.60 -0.90 18.92
CA VAL A 9 3.74 0.54 18.71
C VAL A 9 3.10 0.90 17.38
N GLY A 10 2.01 1.66 17.44
CA GLY A 10 1.18 2.04 16.29
C GLY A 10 -0.04 1.13 16.11
N ALA A 11 -1.21 1.75 15.94
CA ALA A 11 -2.49 1.10 15.66
C ALA A 11 -2.91 1.29 14.19
N GLY A 12 -1.96 1.28 13.26
CA GLY A 12 -2.24 1.12 11.84
C GLY A 12 -2.75 -0.30 11.56
N HIS A 13 -3.23 -0.55 10.34
CA HIS A 13 -3.77 -1.86 9.98
C HIS A 13 -2.80 -3.02 10.22
N ASN A 14 -1.49 -2.82 10.02
CA ASN A 14 -0.49 -3.86 10.28
C ASN A 14 -0.29 -4.09 11.79
N GLY A 15 -0.22 -3.02 12.59
CA GLY A 15 -0.13 -3.11 14.04
C GLY A 15 -1.34 -3.82 14.64
N LEU A 16 -2.56 -3.47 14.19
CA LEU A 16 -3.80 -4.12 14.62
C LEU A 16 -3.87 -5.59 14.20
N VAL A 17 -3.42 -5.94 12.98
CA VAL A 17 -3.30 -7.35 12.55
C VAL A 17 -2.33 -8.11 13.45
N ALA A 18 -1.16 -7.53 13.74
CA ALA A 18 -0.20 -8.16 14.64
C ALA A 18 -0.77 -8.38 16.05
N ALA A 19 -1.45 -7.37 16.58
CA ALA A 19 -2.07 -7.40 17.90
C ALA A 19 -3.15 -8.49 18.01
N ASN A 20 -4.04 -8.58 17.02
CA ASN A 20 -5.07 -9.62 16.94
C ASN A 20 -4.44 -11.03 16.95
N LEU A 21 -3.46 -11.27 16.07
CA LEU A 21 -2.80 -12.59 15.97
C LEU A 21 -2.03 -13.01 17.23
N LEU A 22 -1.53 -12.04 18.01
CA LEU A 22 -0.89 -12.30 19.29
C LEU A 22 -1.93 -12.55 20.39
N ALA A 23 -3.01 -11.78 20.42
CA ALA A 23 -4.12 -11.98 21.36
C ALA A 23 -4.79 -13.36 21.15
N ASP A 24 -5.03 -13.78 19.90
CA ASP A 24 -5.51 -15.12 19.53
C ASP A 24 -4.57 -16.24 20.03
N ALA A 25 -3.28 -15.94 20.13
CA ALA A 25 -2.29 -16.88 20.70
C ALA A 25 -2.25 -16.87 22.24
N GLY A 26 -3.17 -16.15 22.90
CA GLY A 26 -3.29 -16.06 24.34
C GLY A 26 -2.26 -15.11 24.99
N TRP A 27 -1.69 -14.17 24.23
CA TRP A 27 -0.78 -13.16 24.79
C TRP A 27 -1.55 -11.96 25.34
N GLU A 28 -1.06 -11.41 26.45
CA GLU A 28 -1.48 -10.10 26.95
C GLU A 28 -0.83 -9.01 26.10
N VAL A 29 -1.63 -8.32 25.29
CA VAL A 29 -1.14 -7.36 24.29
C VAL A 29 -1.63 -5.95 24.61
N LEU A 30 -0.70 -4.98 24.62
CA LEU A 30 -1.00 -3.55 24.67
C LEU A 30 -0.58 -2.91 23.35
N VAL A 31 -1.53 -2.23 22.70
CA VAL A 31 -1.27 -1.37 21.53
C VAL A 31 -1.20 0.07 22.00
N CYS A 32 -0.13 0.79 21.64
CA CYS A 32 0.05 2.22 21.90
C CYS A 32 -0.01 2.97 20.57
N GLU A 33 -1.01 3.83 20.41
CA GLU A 33 -1.21 4.69 19.25
C GLU A 33 -0.91 6.15 19.60
N ALA A 34 -0.16 6.83 18.75
CA ALA A 34 0.21 8.23 18.98
C ALA A 34 -0.94 9.19 18.71
N ALA A 35 -1.79 8.90 17.74
CA ALA A 35 -2.97 9.70 17.43
C ALA A 35 -4.11 9.45 18.42
N GLU A 36 -5.09 10.36 18.45
CA GLU A 36 -6.32 10.22 19.25
C GLU A 36 -7.22 9.07 18.76
N GLU A 37 -7.04 8.64 17.51
CA GLU A 37 -7.82 7.59 16.86
C GLU A 37 -6.91 6.56 16.18
N PRO A 38 -7.28 5.26 16.22
CA PRO A 38 -6.53 4.21 15.52
C PRO A 38 -6.75 4.26 13.99
N GLY A 39 -5.99 3.46 13.26
CA GLY A 39 -6.18 3.20 11.83
C GLY A 39 -5.03 3.63 10.94
N GLY A 40 -4.18 4.55 11.38
CA GLY A 40 -3.04 5.01 10.57
C GLY A 40 -3.49 5.53 9.21
N ALA A 41 -3.14 4.83 8.12
CA ALA A 41 -3.55 5.18 6.75
C ALA A 41 -4.90 4.57 6.32
N VAL A 42 -5.66 3.96 7.23
CA VAL A 42 -6.98 3.33 6.96
C VAL A 42 -8.04 4.04 7.82
N ARG A 43 -8.35 5.28 7.45
CA ARG A 43 -9.30 6.15 8.16
C ARG A 43 -10.18 6.91 7.18
N SER A 44 -11.41 7.21 7.62
CA SER A 44 -12.36 8.06 6.89
C SER A 44 -12.73 9.27 7.74
N ALA A 45 -13.20 10.33 7.08
CA ALA A 45 -13.78 11.48 7.74
C ALA A 45 -14.86 12.14 6.88
N GLU A 46 -15.77 12.84 7.52
CA GLU A 46 -16.71 13.71 6.82
C GLU A 46 -15.97 14.94 6.31
N ILE A 47 -16.09 15.23 5.01
CA ILE A 47 -15.47 16.40 4.36
C ILE A 47 -16.45 17.55 4.18
N ALA A 48 -17.74 17.22 4.03
CA ALA A 48 -18.88 18.12 4.03
C ALA A 48 -20.06 17.36 4.63
N PRO A 49 -21.15 18.02 5.09
CA PRO A 49 -22.30 17.33 5.66
C PRO A 49 -22.85 16.20 4.78
N GLY A 50 -22.78 14.96 5.27
CA GLY A 50 -23.20 13.75 4.58
C GLY A 50 -22.19 13.20 3.58
N PHE A 51 -21.01 13.78 3.41
CA PHE A 51 -19.97 13.30 2.47
C PHE A 51 -18.79 12.67 3.22
N THR A 52 -18.67 11.37 3.14
CA THR A 52 -17.55 10.61 3.72
C THR A 52 -16.44 10.41 2.71
N SER A 53 -15.22 10.86 3.02
CA SER A 53 -14.00 10.58 2.25
C SER A 53 -13.02 9.73 3.05
N ASP A 54 -12.23 8.93 2.34
CA ASP A 54 -11.11 8.19 2.91
C ASP A 54 -9.87 9.09 2.93
N LEU A 55 -9.33 9.33 4.13
CA LEU A 55 -8.27 10.31 4.32
C LEU A 55 -6.96 9.96 3.61
N PHE A 56 -6.72 8.66 3.38
CA PHE A 56 -5.47 8.14 2.80
C PHE A 56 -5.77 7.04 1.78
N SER A 57 -5.74 5.76 2.19
CA SER A 57 -6.06 4.61 1.33
C SER A 57 -7.57 4.46 1.15
N ALA A 58 -8.01 4.00 -0.02
CA ALA A 58 -9.42 3.90 -0.37
C ALA A 58 -9.82 2.54 -0.95
N PHE A 59 -9.21 2.09 -2.04
CA PHE A 59 -9.53 0.83 -2.70
C PHE A 59 -8.63 -0.32 -2.20
N TYR A 60 -9.22 -1.52 -2.01
CA TYR A 60 -8.60 -2.58 -1.23
C TYR A 60 -8.51 -3.94 -1.94
N PRO A 61 -7.98 -4.04 -3.17
CA PRO A 61 -7.87 -5.32 -3.87
C PRO A 61 -7.00 -6.34 -3.11
N LEU A 62 -5.87 -5.89 -2.57
CA LEU A 62 -4.98 -6.75 -1.79
C LEU A 62 -5.57 -7.15 -0.44
N ALA A 63 -6.40 -6.31 0.19
CA ALA A 63 -7.08 -6.68 1.43
C ALA A 63 -8.13 -7.76 1.17
N ALA A 64 -8.96 -7.59 0.12
CA ALA A 64 -9.97 -8.56 -0.25
C ALA A 64 -9.38 -9.92 -0.67
N ALA A 65 -8.18 -9.91 -1.29
CA ALA A 65 -7.48 -11.14 -1.67
C ALA A 65 -6.53 -11.68 -0.59
N SER A 66 -6.35 -10.97 0.52
CA SER A 66 -5.35 -11.32 1.55
C SER A 66 -5.74 -12.56 2.36
N PRO A 67 -4.96 -13.64 2.32
CA PRO A 67 -5.16 -14.76 3.23
C PRO A 67 -4.92 -14.38 4.70
N VAL A 68 -4.20 -13.29 4.97
CA VAL A 68 -3.96 -12.78 6.32
C VAL A 68 -5.24 -12.16 6.90
N LEU A 69 -5.92 -11.32 6.13
CA LEU A 69 -7.17 -10.69 6.58
C LEU A 69 -8.32 -11.69 6.58
N ALA A 70 -8.34 -12.64 5.65
CA ALA A 70 -9.30 -13.75 5.66
C ALA A 70 -9.17 -14.65 6.92
N GLU A 71 -7.93 -14.86 7.43
CA GLU A 71 -7.67 -15.61 8.69
C GLU A 71 -8.28 -14.91 9.92
N LEU A 72 -8.46 -13.58 9.85
CA LEU A 72 -9.03 -12.79 10.96
C LEU A 72 -10.56 -12.82 11.01
N ASP A 73 -11.23 -13.27 9.97
CA ASP A 73 -12.71 -13.38 9.86
C ASP A 73 -13.42 -12.08 10.32
N LEU A 74 -13.03 -10.96 9.68
CA LEU A 74 -13.58 -9.64 10.01
C LEU A 74 -15.00 -9.49 9.46
N ASP A 75 -15.91 -8.91 10.26
CA ASP A 75 -17.25 -8.55 9.79
C ASP A 75 -17.17 -7.30 8.90
N LEU A 76 -16.95 -7.54 7.60
CA LEU A 76 -16.79 -6.51 6.59
C LEU A 76 -17.70 -6.77 5.40
N ARG A 77 -18.42 -5.75 4.98
CA ARG A 77 -19.16 -5.75 3.73
C ARG A 77 -18.40 -4.97 2.66
N TRP A 78 -18.04 -5.67 1.58
CA TRP A 78 -17.35 -5.06 0.45
C TRP A 78 -18.35 -4.51 -0.57
N ARG A 79 -18.11 -3.30 -1.05
CA ARG A 79 -18.84 -2.65 -2.14
C ARG A 79 -17.96 -2.55 -3.38
N HIS A 80 -18.58 -2.60 -4.54
CA HIS A 80 -17.94 -2.57 -5.84
C HIS A 80 -18.64 -1.58 -6.76
N ALA A 81 -17.86 -0.84 -7.54
CA ALA A 81 -18.38 -0.08 -8.66
C ALA A 81 -18.84 -1.03 -9.81
N PRO A 82 -19.69 -0.56 -10.72
CA PRO A 82 -20.08 -1.30 -11.92
C PRO A 82 -18.88 -1.77 -12.76
N ASP A 83 -17.90 -0.87 -12.95
CA ASP A 83 -16.59 -1.16 -13.55
C ASP A 83 -15.48 -0.90 -12.53
N VAL A 84 -14.40 -1.66 -12.63
CA VAL A 84 -13.30 -1.56 -11.66
C VAL A 84 -12.47 -0.32 -11.90
N LEU A 85 -12.01 -0.17 -13.14
CA LEU A 85 -11.04 0.82 -13.55
C LEU A 85 -11.31 1.29 -14.98
N ALA A 86 -11.15 2.58 -15.22
CA ALA A 86 -11.02 3.15 -16.55
C ALA A 86 -9.68 3.90 -16.68
N HIS A 87 -9.03 3.81 -17.83
CA HIS A 87 -7.92 4.70 -18.17
C HIS A 87 -8.37 5.65 -19.29
N VAL A 88 -8.36 6.94 -19.00
CA VAL A 88 -8.79 8.00 -19.93
C VAL A 88 -7.58 8.81 -20.37
N THR A 89 -7.33 8.81 -21.67
CA THR A 89 -6.25 9.59 -22.28
C THR A 89 -6.66 11.03 -22.54
N PRO A 90 -5.71 11.94 -22.83
CA PRO A 90 -6.04 13.35 -23.08
C PRO A 90 -6.98 13.59 -24.28
N ASP A 91 -7.09 12.63 -25.20
CA ASP A 91 -7.98 12.66 -26.37
C ASP A 91 -9.29 11.88 -26.15
N ASP A 92 -9.68 11.66 -24.89
CA ASP A 92 -10.90 10.96 -24.46
C ASP A 92 -11.01 9.47 -24.90
N ARG A 93 -9.94 8.85 -25.40
CA ARG A 93 -9.92 7.40 -25.53
C ARG A 93 -10.01 6.78 -24.12
N CYS A 94 -10.80 5.74 -23.98
CA CYS A 94 -11.08 5.15 -22.69
C CYS A 94 -11.05 3.62 -22.77
N VAL A 95 -10.09 3.01 -22.11
CA VAL A 95 -10.05 1.55 -21.92
C VAL A 95 -10.57 1.20 -20.53
N VAL A 96 -11.46 0.22 -20.45
CA VAL A 96 -12.12 -0.20 -19.21
C VAL A 96 -11.66 -1.58 -18.79
N LEU A 97 -11.34 -1.73 -17.51
CA LEU A 97 -11.12 -3.00 -16.85
C LEU A 97 -12.34 -3.32 -16.00
N SER A 98 -13.00 -4.43 -16.30
CA SER A 98 -14.17 -4.95 -15.61
C SER A 98 -13.82 -6.26 -14.91
N ARG A 99 -14.58 -6.66 -13.89
CA ARG A 99 -14.50 -8.03 -13.35
C ARG A 99 -15.00 -9.09 -14.35
N ASP A 100 -15.82 -8.68 -15.31
CA ASP A 100 -16.16 -9.49 -16.46
C ASP A 100 -15.00 -9.53 -17.45
N LEU A 101 -14.32 -10.68 -17.53
CA LEU A 101 -13.17 -10.90 -18.39
C LEU A 101 -13.51 -10.75 -19.88
N ASP A 102 -14.70 -11.17 -20.29
CA ASP A 102 -15.12 -11.07 -21.68
C ASP A 102 -15.36 -9.62 -22.09
N ARG A 103 -15.91 -8.81 -21.19
CA ARG A 103 -16.06 -7.37 -21.39
C ARG A 103 -14.73 -6.65 -21.51
N THR A 104 -13.76 -6.94 -20.62
CA THR A 104 -12.41 -6.37 -20.70
C THR A 104 -11.73 -6.75 -22.02
N ALA A 105 -11.76 -8.04 -22.35
CA ALA A 105 -11.11 -8.55 -23.56
C ALA A 105 -11.74 -8.00 -24.85
N ALA A 106 -13.07 -7.91 -24.92
CA ALA A 106 -13.76 -7.31 -26.07
C ALA A 106 -13.43 -5.82 -26.21
N GLY A 107 -13.29 -5.11 -25.09
CA GLY A 107 -12.86 -3.70 -25.08
C GLY A 107 -11.44 -3.53 -25.66
N LEU A 108 -10.51 -4.40 -25.30
CA LEU A 108 -9.13 -4.38 -25.83
C LEU A 108 -9.09 -4.75 -27.32
N ASP A 109 -9.85 -5.79 -27.74
CA ASP A 109 -9.95 -6.19 -29.15
C ASP A 109 -10.54 -5.08 -30.04
N ALA A 110 -11.39 -4.20 -29.49
CA ALA A 110 -11.92 -3.05 -30.22
C ALA A 110 -10.85 -1.99 -30.58
N PHE A 111 -9.77 -1.92 -29.80
CA PHE A 111 -8.62 -1.06 -30.09
C PHE A 111 -7.58 -1.77 -30.96
N ALA A 112 -7.24 -3.01 -30.61
CA ALA A 112 -6.26 -3.80 -31.36
C ALA A 112 -6.67 -5.29 -31.36
N ALA A 113 -6.94 -5.82 -32.54
CA ALA A 113 -7.37 -7.21 -32.71
C ALA A 113 -6.30 -8.19 -32.17
N GLY A 114 -6.74 -9.11 -31.30
CA GLY A 114 -5.89 -10.09 -30.63
C GLY A 114 -5.46 -9.71 -29.21
N ASP A 115 -5.57 -8.46 -28.81
CA ASP A 115 -5.19 -8.00 -27.47
C ASP A 115 -6.13 -8.58 -26.39
N GLY A 116 -7.40 -8.78 -26.72
CA GLY A 116 -8.34 -9.47 -25.83
C GLY A 116 -7.96 -10.92 -25.58
N ALA A 117 -7.44 -11.63 -26.59
CA ALA A 117 -6.94 -13.00 -26.41
C ALA A 117 -5.69 -12.99 -25.51
N ALA A 118 -4.75 -12.08 -25.74
CA ALA A 118 -3.55 -11.93 -24.90
C ALA A 118 -3.89 -11.58 -23.44
N TRP A 119 -4.92 -10.77 -23.23
CA TRP A 119 -5.40 -10.47 -21.87
C TRP A 119 -6.00 -11.69 -21.18
N ARG A 120 -6.77 -12.52 -21.91
CA ARG A 120 -7.30 -13.79 -21.38
C ARG A 120 -6.19 -14.76 -20.97
N GLU A 121 -5.06 -14.78 -21.71
CA GLU A 121 -3.89 -15.58 -21.33
C GLU A 121 -3.29 -15.09 -19.99
N LEU A 122 -3.15 -13.77 -19.79
CA LEU A 122 -2.69 -13.21 -18.50
C LEU A 122 -3.65 -13.55 -17.35
N ALA A 123 -4.95 -13.48 -17.60
CA ALA A 123 -5.97 -13.83 -16.60
C ALA A 123 -5.97 -15.35 -16.29
N ALA A 124 -5.72 -16.18 -17.27
CA ALA A 124 -5.54 -17.62 -17.07
C ALA A 124 -4.30 -17.92 -16.22
N GLN A 125 -3.17 -17.30 -16.55
CA GLN A 125 -1.95 -17.40 -15.75
C GLN A 125 -2.18 -16.95 -14.30
N TRP A 126 -2.90 -15.84 -14.10
CA TRP A 126 -3.27 -15.37 -12.75
C TRP A 126 -4.06 -16.41 -11.98
N ARG A 127 -5.09 -17.02 -12.57
CA ARG A 127 -5.91 -18.04 -11.89
C ARG A 127 -5.10 -19.23 -11.38
N GLU A 128 -4.05 -19.61 -12.11
CA GLU A 128 -3.15 -20.70 -11.72
C GLU A 128 -2.17 -20.26 -10.61
N LEU A 129 -1.68 -19.03 -10.67
CA LEU A 129 -0.61 -18.54 -9.81
C LEU A 129 -1.11 -17.81 -8.56
N ARG A 130 -2.35 -17.33 -8.54
CA ARG A 130 -2.90 -16.46 -7.49
C ARG A 130 -2.58 -16.94 -6.07
N ASP A 131 -3.04 -18.12 -5.72
CA ASP A 131 -2.91 -18.62 -4.34
C ASP A 131 -1.44 -18.93 -3.96
N PRO A 132 -0.64 -19.67 -4.76
CA PRO A 132 0.75 -19.88 -4.44
C PRO A 132 1.58 -18.59 -4.46
N LEU A 133 1.23 -17.61 -5.30
CA LEU A 133 1.91 -16.32 -5.35
C LEU A 133 1.60 -15.48 -4.10
N LEU A 134 0.32 -15.30 -3.75
CA LEU A 134 -0.07 -14.55 -2.54
C LEU A 134 0.48 -15.21 -1.27
N GLU A 135 0.46 -16.55 -1.19
CA GLU A 135 1.10 -17.27 -0.09
C GLU A 135 2.62 -17.02 -0.04
N THR A 136 3.27 -16.94 -1.20
CA THR A 136 4.72 -16.69 -1.28
C THR A 136 5.06 -15.27 -0.87
N VAL A 137 4.37 -14.28 -1.41
CA VAL A 137 4.68 -12.86 -1.21
C VAL A 137 4.32 -12.38 0.21
N LEU A 138 3.21 -12.86 0.78
CA LEU A 138 2.73 -12.40 2.10
C LEU A 138 3.33 -13.17 3.29
N ARG A 139 4.30 -14.07 3.07
CA ARG A 139 5.00 -14.82 4.12
C ARG A 139 6.43 -14.33 4.32
N PRO A 140 7.04 -14.60 5.50
CA PRO A 140 8.45 -14.25 5.73
C PRO A 140 9.38 -14.93 4.71
N PHE A 141 10.40 -14.21 4.28
CA PHE A 141 11.42 -14.78 3.40
C PHE A 141 12.39 -15.73 4.16
N PRO A 142 12.88 -16.85 3.56
CA PRO A 142 12.41 -17.45 2.31
C PRO A 142 11.05 -18.15 2.50
N PRO A 143 10.09 -17.92 1.58
CA PRO A 143 8.76 -18.50 1.66
C PRO A 143 8.77 -19.96 1.17
N VAL A 144 9.36 -20.87 1.96
CA VAL A 144 9.69 -22.25 1.52
C VAL A 144 8.47 -23.00 0.95
N ARG A 145 7.34 -23.00 1.68
CA ARG A 145 6.15 -23.75 1.23
C ARG A 145 5.49 -23.10 0.00
N GLY A 146 5.21 -21.80 0.05
CA GLY A 146 4.62 -21.06 -1.06
C GLY A 146 5.53 -21.07 -2.28
N GLY A 147 6.83 -20.82 -2.10
CA GLY A 147 7.83 -20.86 -3.17
C GLY A 147 7.95 -22.23 -3.83
N LEU A 148 7.90 -23.34 -3.08
CA LEU A 148 7.88 -24.68 -3.64
C LEU A 148 6.58 -24.98 -4.41
N ARG A 149 5.43 -24.54 -3.92
CA ARG A 149 4.16 -24.64 -4.65
C ARG A 149 4.22 -23.84 -5.94
N LEU A 150 4.63 -22.56 -5.88
CA LEU A 150 4.77 -21.70 -7.05
C LEU A 150 5.74 -22.30 -8.08
N ALA A 151 6.89 -22.79 -7.65
CA ALA A 151 7.86 -23.45 -8.53
C ALA A 151 7.31 -24.72 -9.19
N ARG A 152 6.51 -25.51 -8.46
CA ARG A 152 5.86 -26.70 -9.01
C ARG A 152 4.77 -26.35 -10.03
N THR A 153 3.97 -25.32 -9.74
CA THR A 153 2.91 -24.84 -10.66
C THR A 153 3.52 -24.32 -11.96
N LEU A 154 4.58 -23.52 -11.88
CA LEU A 154 5.24 -22.95 -13.05
C LEU A 154 6.11 -23.98 -13.81
N GLY A 155 6.71 -24.93 -13.13
CA GLY A 155 7.77 -25.75 -13.72
C GLY A 155 9.01 -24.93 -14.05
N ALA A 156 9.99 -25.54 -14.73
CA ALA A 156 11.28 -24.89 -14.98
C ALA A 156 11.19 -23.80 -16.06
N ALA A 157 10.50 -24.08 -17.17
CA ALA A 157 10.44 -23.18 -18.32
C ALA A 157 9.63 -21.91 -18.04
N ASP A 158 8.43 -22.06 -17.48
CA ASP A 158 7.56 -20.91 -17.18
C ASP A 158 8.02 -20.20 -15.90
N GLY A 159 8.69 -20.93 -14.98
CA GLY A 159 9.38 -20.32 -13.84
C GLY A 159 10.47 -19.34 -14.28
N LEU A 160 11.26 -19.67 -15.29
CA LEU A 160 12.26 -18.75 -15.83
C LEU A 160 11.62 -17.53 -16.53
N ARG A 161 10.52 -17.75 -17.28
CA ARG A 161 9.76 -16.66 -17.92
C ARG A 161 9.12 -15.74 -16.87
N PHE A 162 8.54 -16.32 -15.83
CA PHE A 162 7.98 -15.55 -14.73
C PHE A 162 9.06 -14.76 -13.96
N ALA A 163 10.21 -15.38 -13.69
CA ALA A 163 11.36 -14.68 -13.09
C ALA A 163 11.82 -13.48 -13.94
N ARG A 164 11.76 -13.58 -15.28
CA ARG A 164 12.04 -12.47 -16.19
C ARG A 164 11.01 -11.33 -16.01
N THR A 165 9.72 -11.67 -15.82
CA THR A 165 8.68 -10.67 -15.57
C THR A 165 8.95 -9.86 -14.29
N LEU A 166 9.57 -10.46 -13.26
CA LEU A 166 9.92 -9.77 -12.01
C LEU A 166 10.90 -8.61 -12.21
N VAL A 167 11.65 -8.58 -13.31
CA VAL A 167 12.64 -7.54 -13.60
C VAL A 167 12.29 -6.70 -14.85
N GLN A 168 11.23 -7.06 -15.59
CA GLN A 168 10.81 -6.28 -16.75
C GLN A 168 10.14 -4.97 -16.37
N SER A 169 10.28 -3.98 -17.25
CA SER A 169 9.42 -2.78 -17.23
C SER A 169 8.06 -3.09 -17.87
N VAL A 170 7.03 -2.32 -17.50
CA VAL A 170 5.69 -2.44 -18.10
C VAL A 170 5.74 -2.31 -19.61
N ARG A 171 6.49 -1.33 -20.13
CA ARG A 171 6.60 -1.08 -21.57
C ARG A 171 7.13 -2.27 -22.34
N HIS A 172 8.21 -2.90 -21.87
CA HIS A 172 8.76 -4.09 -22.54
C HIS A 172 7.84 -5.30 -22.40
N PHE A 173 7.23 -5.49 -21.23
CA PHE A 173 6.30 -6.58 -21.00
C PHE A 173 5.07 -6.49 -21.90
N ALA A 174 4.51 -5.30 -22.05
CA ALA A 174 3.34 -5.05 -22.88
C ALA A 174 3.67 -5.18 -24.38
N ALA A 175 4.78 -4.59 -24.83
CA ALA A 175 5.21 -4.64 -26.24
C ALA A 175 5.48 -6.08 -26.77
N GLU A 176 5.74 -7.04 -25.87
CA GLU A 176 5.90 -8.46 -26.25
C GLU A 176 4.57 -9.20 -26.40
N ARG A 177 3.45 -8.65 -25.92
CA ARG A 177 2.18 -9.37 -25.78
C ARG A 177 1.02 -8.70 -26.49
N PHE A 178 1.04 -7.38 -26.62
CA PHE A 178 -0.06 -6.58 -27.11
C PHE A 178 0.35 -5.78 -28.33
N ALA A 179 -0.57 -5.62 -29.27
CA ALA A 179 -0.39 -4.82 -30.46
C ALA A 179 -0.78 -3.34 -30.23
N GLY A 180 -1.78 -3.10 -29.38
CA GLY A 180 -2.25 -1.77 -29.01
C GLY A 180 -1.61 -1.23 -27.74
N GLU A 181 -1.87 0.06 -27.47
CA GLU A 181 -1.38 0.77 -26.30
C GLU A 181 -2.27 0.56 -25.05
N GLU A 182 -3.53 0.24 -25.23
CA GLU A 182 -4.56 0.29 -24.19
C GLU A 182 -4.31 -0.74 -23.08
N ALA A 183 -3.87 -1.94 -23.43
CA ALA A 183 -3.45 -2.93 -22.44
C ALA A 183 -2.21 -2.47 -21.66
N ALA A 184 -1.26 -1.81 -22.33
CA ALA A 184 -0.08 -1.22 -21.68
C ALA A 184 -0.48 -0.10 -20.72
N LEU A 185 -1.48 0.73 -21.07
CA LEU A 185 -2.02 1.79 -20.20
C LEU A 185 -2.67 1.22 -18.95
N LEU A 186 -3.47 0.15 -19.06
CA LEU A 186 -4.02 -0.54 -17.88
C LEU A 186 -2.92 -1.03 -16.95
N LEU A 187 -1.86 -1.65 -17.50
CA LEU A 187 -0.74 -2.15 -16.70
C LEU A 187 0.10 -1.03 -16.10
N ALA A 188 0.42 0.02 -16.86
CA ALA A 188 1.25 1.14 -16.42
C ALA A 188 0.53 1.99 -15.36
N GLY A 189 -0.75 2.29 -15.57
CA GLY A 189 -1.56 2.99 -14.57
C GLY A 189 -1.64 2.22 -13.26
N ASN A 190 -1.76 0.88 -13.33
CA ASN A 190 -1.73 0.04 -12.14
C ASN A 190 -0.34 0.01 -11.45
N ALA A 191 0.76 0.02 -12.20
CA ALA A 191 2.10 0.14 -11.62
C ALA A 191 2.31 1.47 -10.90
N LEU A 192 1.70 2.55 -11.39
CA LEU A 192 1.74 3.89 -10.81
C LEU A 192 0.86 4.08 -9.55
N HIS A 193 0.15 3.05 -9.09
CA HIS A 193 -0.31 3.02 -7.69
C HIS A 193 0.86 2.89 -6.70
N THR A 194 2.03 2.56 -7.21
CA THR A 194 3.34 2.64 -6.52
C THR A 194 4.16 3.78 -7.14
N ASP A 195 5.45 3.81 -6.89
CA ASP A 195 6.41 4.75 -7.49
C ASP A 195 7.10 4.19 -8.75
N LEU A 196 6.53 3.17 -9.41
CA LEU A 196 7.11 2.53 -10.59
C LEU A 196 6.45 3.02 -11.88
N GLY A 197 7.23 3.71 -12.70
CA GLY A 197 6.82 4.16 -14.01
C GLY A 197 6.90 3.07 -15.10
N PRO A 198 6.46 3.40 -16.34
CA PRO A 198 6.40 2.43 -17.45
C PRO A 198 7.74 1.84 -17.84
N ASP A 199 8.85 2.55 -17.62
CA ASP A 199 10.22 2.14 -17.98
C ASP A 199 11.00 1.51 -16.80
N ASP A 200 10.44 1.54 -15.58
CA ASP A 200 11.14 1.07 -14.39
C ASP A 200 11.21 -0.46 -14.32
N ALA A 201 12.38 -0.96 -13.92
CA ALA A 201 12.59 -2.39 -13.70
C ALA A 201 11.67 -2.91 -12.57
N GLY A 202 11.00 -4.02 -12.82
CA GLY A 202 10.03 -4.60 -11.88
C GLY A 202 8.62 -4.01 -11.97
N GLY A 203 8.40 -2.94 -12.73
CA GLY A 203 7.07 -2.35 -12.93
C GLY A 203 6.07 -3.35 -13.54
N ALA A 204 6.54 -4.26 -14.39
CA ALA A 204 5.69 -5.26 -15.04
C ALA A 204 4.96 -6.15 -14.02
N VAL A 205 5.64 -6.66 -12.99
CA VAL A 205 5.01 -7.56 -12.01
C VAL A 205 4.00 -6.83 -11.14
N PHE A 206 4.26 -5.57 -10.77
CA PHE A 206 3.32 -4.77 -9.98
C PHE A 206 2.09 -4.38 -10.81
N GLY A 207 2.29 -3.91 -12.04
CA GLY A 207 1.19 -3.60 -12.96
C GLY A 207 0.33 -4.83 -13.29
N TRP A 208 0.97 -5.97 -13.58
CA TRP A 208 0.28 -7.24 -13.81
C TRP A 208 -0.48 -7.71 -12.56
N LEU A 209 0.16 -7.73 -11.40
CA LEU A 209 -0.45 -8.17 -10.14
C LEU A 209 -1.72 -7.36 -9.83
N LEU A 210 -1.63 -6.03 -9.89
CA LEU A 210 -2.74 -5.17 -9.53
C LEU A 210 -3.86 -5.21 -10.60
N ALA A 211 -3.51 -5.28 -11.89
CA ALA A 211 -4.48 -5.45 -12.97
C ALA A 211 -5.19 -6.81 -12.90
N MET A 212 -4.50 -7.87 -12.53
CA MET A 212 -5.11 -9.20 -12.37
C MET A 212 -5.96 -9.29 -11.09
N LEU A 213 -5.58 -8.64 -10.01
CA LEU A 213 -6.44 -8.47 -8.83
C LEU A 213 -7.71 -7.67 -9.18
N ALA A 214 -7.58 -6.62 -9.98
CA ALA A 214 -8.72 -5.85 -10.49
C ALA A 214 -9.67 -6.72 -11.32
N GLN A 215 -9.13 -7.59 -12.18
CA GLN A 215 -9.90 -8.54 -12.99
C GLN A 215 -10.60 -9.63 -12.14
N ASP A 216 -9.98 -10.06 -11.04
CA ASP A 216 -10.43 -11.17 -10.18
C ASP A 216 -11.39 -10.66 -9.09
N VAL A 217 -10.85 -9.93 -8.10
CA VAL A 217 -11.62 -9.45 -6.94
C VAL A 217 -12.16 -8.03 -7.11
N GLY A 218 -11.73 -7.32 -8.15
CA GLY A 218 -12.04 -5.91 -8.33
C GLY A 218 -11.23 -4.99 -7.42
N PHE A 219 -11.64 -3.73 -7.38
CA PHE A 219 -11.15 -2.73 -6.42
C PHE A 219 -12.27 -2.40 -5.42
N PRO A 220 -12.56 -3.31 -4.46
CA PRO A 220 -13.61 -3.09 -3.49
C PRO A 220 -13.24 -2.04 -2.45
N VAL A 221 -14.28 -1.46 -1.84
CA VAL A 221 -14.19 -0.59 -0.67
C VAL A 221 -15.01 -1.17 0.48
N PRO A 222 -14.64 -0.98 1.75
CA PRO A 222 -15.52 -1.29 2.87
C PRO A 222 -16.74 -0.37 2.84
N GLU A 223 -17.94 -0.91 3.03
CA GLU A 223 -19.18 -0.12 3.13
C GLU A 223 -19.04 0.92 4.25
N GLY A 224 -19.34 2.18 3.94
CA GLY A 224 -19.21 3.30 4.87
C GLY A 224 -17.81 3.92 4.94
N GLY A 225 -16.79 3.30 4.37
CA GLY A 225 -15.44 3.87 4.27
C GLY A 225 -14.33 3.02 4.85
N ALA A 226 -13.09 3.46 4.60
CA ALA A 226 -11.87 2.83 5.10
C ALA A 226 -11.88 2.61 6.61
N GLY A 227 -12.43 3.56 7.37
CA GLY A 227 -12.55 3.49 8.82
C GLY A 227 -13.28 2.25 9.32
N THR A 228 -14.20 1.69 8.53
CA THR A 228 -14.93 0.46 8.88
C THR A 228 -13.97 -0.76 8.97
N LEU A 229 -12.96 -0.83 8.11
CA LEU A 229 -11.92 -1.87 8.23
C LEU A 229 -11.11 -1.72 9.52
N THR A 230 -10.77 -0.49 9.89
CA THR A 230 -10.10 -0.22 11.18
C THR A 230 -10.99 -0.58 12.35
N ALA A 231 -12.28 -0.18 12.33
CA ALA A 231 -13.24 -0.51 13.38
C ALA A 231 -13.35 -2.03 13.55
N ALA A 232 -13.51 -2.80 12.46
CA ALA A 232 -13.57 -4.26 12.51
C ALA A 232 -12.31 -4.90 13.13
N LEU A 233 -11.12 -4.35 12.84
CA LEU A 233 -9.87 -4.83 13.47
C LEU A 233 -9.79 -4.50 14.96
N VAL A 234 -10.30 -3.33 15.38
CA VAL A 234 -10.34 -2.89 16.79
C VAL A 234 -11.38 -3.69 17.56
N ASP A 235 -12.59 -3.85 17.03
CA ASP A 235 -13.69 -4.59 17.67
C ASP A 235 -13.34 -6.06 17.91
N ARG A 236 -12.56 -6.64 17.01
CA ARG A 236 -12.05 -8.01 17.14
C ARG A 236 -10.93 -8.14 18.18
N PHE A 237 -10.22 -7.07 18.48
CA PHE A 237 -9.03 -7.11 19.32
C PHE A 237 -9.35 -7.33 20.79
N ALA A 238 -8.98 -8.48 21.33
CA ALA A 238 -9.22 -8.87 22.73
C ALA A 238 -8.15 -8.38 23.73
N GLY A 239 -7.33 -7.38 23.36
CA GLY A 239 -6.30 -6.79 24.22
C GLY A 239 -6.62 -5.35 24.61
N THR A 240 -5.60 -4.59 24.99
CA THR A 240 -5.74 -3.17 25.36
C THR A 240 -5.20 -2.28 24.26
N LEU A 241 -6.00 -1.33 23.80
CA LEU A 241 -5.60 -0.24 22.89
C LEU A 241 -5.63 1.08 23.66
N THR A 242 -4.54 1.85 23.57
CA THR A 242 -4.44 3.19 24.15
C THR A 242 -4.03 4.18 23.06
N CYS A 243 -4.90 5.12 22.72
CA CYS A 243 -4.65 6.24 21.83
C CYS A 243 -4.11 7.46 22.58
N GLY A 244 -3.60 8.47 21.87
CA GLY A 244 -2.96 9.65 22.47
C GLY A 244 -1.67 9.32 23.24
N ARG A 245 -1.04 8.18 22.92
CA ARG A 245 0.14 7.68 23.64
C ARG A 245 1.35 7.49 22.72
N PRO A 246 2.03 8.56 22.32
CA PRO A 246 3.18 8.47 21.43
C PRO A 246 4.39 7.84 22.14
N ILE A 247 4.92 6.76 21.57
CA ILE A 247 6.14 6.11 22.06
C ILE A 247 7.35 6.89 21.55
N ARG A 248 8.32 7.13 22.43
CA ARG A 248 9.57 7.87 22.15
C ARG A 248 10.83 7.01 22.23
N GLU A 249 10.74 5.86 22.88
CA GLU A 249 11.91 5.00 23.07
C GLU A 249 11.50 3.51 23.14
N VAL A 250 12.26 2.67 22.47
CA VAL A 250 12.29 1.22 22.71
C VAL A 250 13.40 0.93 23.72
N LEU A 251 13.04 0.44 24.89
CA LEU A 251 14.01 0.13 25.94
C LEU A 251 14.79 -1.12 25.58
N VAL A 252 16.10 -0.99 25.39
CA VAL A 252 17.00 -2.10 25.07
C VAL A 252 17.94 -2.36 26.25
N ARG A 253 18.01 -3.63 26.69
CA ARG A 253 18.96 -4.10 27.70
C ARG A 253 19.65 -5.36 27.20
N ASP A 254 20.98 -5.38 27.26
CA ASP A 254 21.79 -6.52 26.81
C ASP A 254 21.44 -7.01 25.40
N GLY A 255 21.20 -6.07 24.48
CA GLY A 255 20.84 -6.34 23.08
C GLY A 255 19.40 -6.84 22.87
N ARG A 256 18.54 -6.75 23.89
CA ARG A 256 17.13 -7.19 23.85
C ARG A 256 16.18 -6.04 24.15
N ALA A 257 15.09 -5.95 23.37
CA ALA A 257 13.97 -5.07 23.68
C ALA A 257 13.19 -5.62 24.88
N VAL A 258 13.04 -4.77 25.92
CA VAL A 258 12.38 -5.13 27.18
C VAL A 258 11.14 -4.29 27.49
N GLY A 259 10.79 -3.37 26.60
CA GLY A 259 9.63 -2.49 26.75
C GLY A 259 9.76 -1.22 25.96
N VAL A 260 8.89 -0.27 26.26
CA VAL A 260 8.83 1.05 25.62
C VAL A 260 8.67 2.16 26.64
N ARG A 261 9.04 3.38 26.26
CA ARG A 261 8.78 4.62 27.01
C ARG A 261 7.97 5.57 26.15
N ASP A 262 6.89 6.10 26.69
CA ASP A 262 6.08 7.14 26.03
C ASP A 262 6.66 8.55 26.21
N ALA A 263 6.02 9.53 25.58
CA ALA A 263 6.43 10.93 25.61
C ALA A 263 6.33 11.57 27.02
N GLU A 264 5.50 11.02 27.90
CA GLU A 264 5.32 11.47 29.30
C GLU A 264 6.30 10.79 30.25
N GLY A 265 7.17 9.91 29.74
CA GLY A 265 8.18 9.18 30.52
C GLY A 265 7.63 7.89 31.16
N SER A 266 6.37 7.54 30.95
CA SER A 266 5.79 6.30 31.47
C SER A 266 6.38 5.09 30.75
N VAL A 267 6.64 4.01 31.51
CA VAL A 267 7.27 2.80 30.99
C VAL A 267 6.29 1.63 30.98
N VAL A 268 6.27 0.93 29.85
CA VAL A 268 5.61 -0.37 29.71
C VAL A 268 6.66 -1.45 29.44
N HIS A 269 6.68 -2.47 30.27
CA HIS A 269 7.57 -3.63 30.10
C HIS A 269 6.91 -4.71 29.23
N ALA A 270 7.67 -5.25 28.28
CA ALA A 270 7.30 -6.38 27.45
C ALA A 270 8.06 -7.64 27.90
N ARG A 271 7.33 -8.66 28.35
CA ARG A 271 7.94 -9.93 28.73
C ARG A 271 8.53 -10.69 27.55
N ARG A 272 7.90 -10.59 26.36
CA ARG A 272 8.21 -11.42 25.19
C ARG A 272 8.65 -10.62 23.97
N ALA A 273 7.92 -9.57 23.60
CA ALA A 273 8.16 -8.87 22.34
C ALA A 273 7.72 -7.40 22.34
N VAL A 274 8.43 -6.58 21.56
CA VAL A 274 7.98 -5.28 21.07
C VAL A 274 7.82 -5.37 19.54
N LEU A 275 6.66 -5.01 19.02
CA LEU A 275 6.37 -4.95 17.60
C LEU A 275 6.15 -3.48 17.21
N ALA A 276 6.77 -3.03 16.12
CA ALA A 276 6.72 -1.63 15.73
C ALA A 276 6.08 -1.46 14.34
N ASP A 277 4.87 -0.89 14.30
CA ASP A 277 4.19 -0.46 13.07
C ASP A 277 4.52 1.01 12.77
N VAL A 278 5.83 1.29 12.69
CA VAL A 278 6.39 2.59 12.30
C VAL A 278 7.43 2.39 11.21
N PRO A 279 7.75 3.43 10.41
CA PRO A 279 8.76 3.30 9.35
C PRO A 279 10.13 2.84 9.89
N ALA A 280 10.85 2.07 9.09
CA ALA A 280 12.16 1.54 9.50
C ALA A 280 13.15 2.62 9.95
N PRO A 281 13.33 3.75 9.23
CA PRO A 281 14.20 4.83 9.72
C PRO A 281 13.79 5.38 11.09
N VAL A 282 12.48 5.57 11.32
CA VAL A 282 11.94 6.04 12.62
C VAL A 282 12.21 5.00 13.71
N LEU A 283 11.93 3.72 13.46
CA LEU A 283 12.20 2.67 14.44
C LEU A 283 13.67 2.66 14.86
N TYR A 284 14.58 2.60 13.88
CA TYR A 284 15.97 2.31 14.15
C TYR A 284 16.77 3.53 14.61
N ARG A 285 16.48 4.73 14.07
CA ARG A 285 17.20 5.96 14.46
C ARG A 285 16.59 6.64 15.68
N ASP A 286 15.26 6.78 15.67
CA ASP A 286 14.58 7.64 16.64
C ASP A 286 14.16 6.86 17.89
N LEU A 287 13.60 5.64 17.73
CA LEU A 287 13.07 4.87 18.87
C LEU A 287 14.10 3.93 19.52
N VAL A 288 14.99 3.32 18.74
CA VAL A 288 16.03 2.40 19.24
C VAL A 288 17.34 3.14 19.52
N GLY A 289 17.72 4.04 18.62
CA GLY A 289 19.01 4.72 18.60
C GLY A 289 20.11 3.91 17.93
N GLU A 290 20.90 4.56 17.07
CA GLU A 290 21.92 3.91 16.24
C GLU A 290 23.01 3.19 17.06
N ALA A 291 23.27 3.65 18.29
CA ALA A 291 24.23 3.03 19.20
C ALA A 291 23.90 1.59 19.61
N GLN A 292 22.62 1.19 19.49
CA GLN A 292 22.14 -0.16 19.79
C GLN A 292 22.23 -1.11 18.57
N LEU A 293 22.67 -0.60 17.42
CA LEU A 293 22.61 -1.30 16.13
C LEU A 293 24.02 -1.60 15.59
N PRO A 294 24.19 -2.69 14.81
CA PRO A 294 25.47 -2.94 14.15
C PRO A 294 25.84 -1.78 13.20
N PRO A 295 27.10 -1.32 13.18
CA PRO A 295 27.52 -0.18 12.36
C PRO A 295 27.23 -0.34 10.85
N ARG A 296 27.33 -1.57 10.32
CA ARG A 296 27.01 -1.85 8.92
C ARG A 296 25.52 -1.70 8.65
N PHE A 297 24.65 -2.16 9.56
CA PHE A 297 23.20 -1.98 9.46
C PHE A 297 22.82 -0.49 9.41
N VAL A 298 23.45 0.34 10.24
CA VAL A 298 23.23 1.81 10.25
C VAL A 298 23.67 2.43 8.91
N ARG A 299 24.80 2.00 8.34
CA ARG A 299 25.21 2.45 7.01
C ARG A 299 24.24 2.03 5.91
N ASP A 300 23.78 0.78 5.94
CA ASP A 300 22.81 0.27 4.96
C ASP A 300 21.46 1.02 5.09
N LEU A 301 21.03 1.34 6.32
CA LEU A 301 19.82 2.13 6.58
C LEU A 301 19.93 3.57 6.06
N ALA A 302 21.11 4.13 6.00
CA ALA A 302 21.32 5.46 5.38
C ALA A 302 21.00 5.47 3.89
N GLY A 303 21.05 4.31 3.22
CA GLY A 303 20.64 4.12 1.84
C GLY A 303 19.14 3.83 1.65
N PHE A 304 18.34 3.81 2.72
CA PHE A 304 16.88 3.60 2.59
C PHE A 304 16.23 4.72 1.79
N ARG A 305 15.52 4.35 0.75
CA ARG A 305 14.79 5.29 -0.12
C ARG A 305 13.30 5.22 0.16
N TRP A 306 12.72 6.40 0.26
CA TRP A 306 11.27 6.57 0.31
C TRP A 306 10.69 6.50 -1.10
N ASP A 307 9.42 6.16 -1.20
CA ASP A 307 8.62 6.36 -2.41
C ASP A 307 8.38 7.87 -2.66
N THR A 308 7.89 8.21 -3.84
CA THR A 308 7.55 9.59 -4.22
C THR A 308 6.56 10.21 -3.24
N ALA A 309 6.60 11.53 -3.09
CA ALA A 309 5.61 12.24 -2.30
C ALA A 309 4.28 12.30 -3.03
N THR A 310 3.22 12.61 -2.30
CA THR A 310 1.84 12.62 -2.80
C THR A 310 1.16 13.93 -2.45
N VAL A 311 0.40 14.48 -3.40
CA VAL A 311 -0.63 15.50 -3.17
C VAL A 311 -1.99 14.85 -3.42
N LYS A 312 -2.90 14.96 -2.44
CA LYS A 312 -4.26 14.40 -2.50
C LYS A 312 -5.29 15.51 -2.45
N LEU A 313 -6.32 15.37 -3.26
CA LEU A 313 -7.51 16.23 -3.26
C LEU A 313 -8.73 15.37 -2.95
N ASP A 314 -9.62 15.90 -2.15
CA ASP A 314 -10.94 15.32 -1.87
C ASP A 314 -12.02 16.33 -2.21
N TRP A 315 -13.11 15.88 -2.83
CA TRP A 315 -14.24 16.71 -3.22
C TRP A 315 -15.58 16.14 -2.77
N ALA A 316 -16.45 17.03 -2.30
CA ALA A 316 -17.88 16.83 -2.25
C ALA A 316 -18.48 17.47 -3.50
N LEU A 317 -19.14 16.69 -4.36
CA LEU A 317 -19.69 17.14 -5.64
C LEU A 317 -21.22 17.11 -5.61
N ASP A 318 -21.87 18.12 -6.16
CA ASP A 318 -23.32 18.26 -6.29
C ASP A 318 -23.94 17.33 -7.36
N GLY A 319 -23.14 16.49 -8.01
CA GLY A 319 -23.56 15.55 -9.02
C GLY A 319 -22.48 14.51 -9.32
N PRO A 320 -22.80 13.49 -10.11
CA PRO A 320 -21.81 12.54 -10.62
C PRO A 320 -20.82 13.26 -11.54
N VAL A 321 -19.56 12.75 -11.59
CA VAL A 321 -18.53 13.34 -12.45
C VAL A 321 -18.95 13.27 -13.93
N PRO A 322 -18.98 14.41 -14.65
CA PRO A 322 -19.56 14.49 -16.00
C PRO A 322 -18.56 14.05 -17.09
N TRP A 323 -18.01 12.84 -16.96
CA TRP A 323 -17.04 12.30 -17.91
C TRP A 323 -17.55 12.32 -19.34
N THR A 324 -16.74 12.85 -20.26
CA THR A 324 -16.98 12.74 -21.72
C THR A 324 -16.88 11.27 -22.13
N ALA A 325 -15.86 10.58 -21.69
CA ALA A 325 -15.66 9.14 -21.92
C ALA A 325 -16.69 8.30 -21.14
N GLN A 326 -17.62 7.66 -21.86
CA GLN A 326 -18.71 6.87 -21.27
C GLN A 326 -18.22 5.76 -20.32
N GLY A 327 -17.07 5.13 -20.65
CA GLY A 327 -16.50 4.04 -19.85
C GLY A 327 -16.04 4.47 -18.46
N ALA A 328 -15.72 5.75 -18.26
CA ALA A 328 -15.29 6.28 -16.97
C ALA A 328 -16.46 6.46 -15.98
N ARG A 329 -17.70 6.60 -16.45
CA ARG A 329 -18.88 6.93 -15.62
C ARG A 329 -19.21 5.84 -14.60
N GLY A 330 -18.95 4.58 -14.95
CA GLY A 330 -19.21 3.44 -14.06
C GLY A 330 -17.97 2.91 -13.34
N ALA A 331 -16.81 3.48 -13.58
CA ALA A 331 -15.55 3.03 -13.00
C ALA A 331 -15.35 3.56 -11.58
N GLY A 332 -15.00 2.69 -10.64
CA GLY A 332 -14.66 3.10 -9.28
C GLY A 332 -13.36 3.91 -9.27
N THR A 333 -12.37 3.45 -10.02
CA THR A 333 -11.09 4.16 -10.21
C THR A 333 -10.96 4.66 -11.65
N VAL A 334 -10.45 5.89 -11.82
CA VAL A 334 -10.12 6.44 -13.13
C VAL A 334 -8.66 6.87 -13.15
N HIS A 335 -7.86 6.27 -14.01
CA HIS A 335 -6.54 6.76 -14.37
C HIS A 335 -6.70 7.84 -15.43
N LEU A 336 -6.19 9.04 -15.19
CA LEU A 336 -6.50 10.21 -16.00
C LEU A 336 -5.24 10.99 -16.35
N GLY A 337 -5.22 11.52 -17.57
CA GLY A 337 -4.36 12.62 -17.94
C GLY A 337 -3.14 12.26 -18.79
N ALA A 338 -2.91 10.99 -19.13
CA ALA A 338 -1.74 10.62 -19.92
C ALA A 338 -1.97 9.37 -20.80
N ASP A 339 -1.41 9.37 -22.00
CA ASP A 339 -1.09 8.20 -22.82
C ASP A 339 0.27 7.61 -22.38
N LEU A 340 0.74 6.54 -23.03
CA LEU A 340 2.00 5.91 -22.63
C LEU A 340 3.24 6.81 -22.75
N PRO A 341 3.43 7.61 -23.83
CA PRO A 341 4.45 8.66 -23.86
C PRO A 341 4.32 9.68 -22.75
N GLY A 342 3.10 10.12 -22.44
CA GLY A 342 2.81 11.06 -21.36
C GLY A 342 3.16 10.52 -19.98
N LEU A 343 2.84 9.24 -19.69
CA LEU A 343 3.25 8.56 -18.45
C LEU A 343 4.77 8.50 -18.31
N ARG A 344 5.50 8.28 -19.39
CA ARG A 344 6.97 8.29 -19.40
C ARG A 344 7.52 9.68 -19.11
N GLY A 345 6.94 10.72 -19.74
CA GLY A 345 7.28 12.12 -19.46
C GLY A 345 7.03 12.49 -18.01
N TYR A 346 5.87 12.11 -17.47
CA TYR A 346 5.49 12.30 -16.07
C TYR A 346 6.50 11.67 -15.09
N THR A 347 6.87 10.42 -15.28
CA THR A 347 7.83 9.74 -14.39
C THR A 347 9.25 10.26 -14.57
N ALA A 348 9.65 10.70 -15.77
CA ALA A 348 10.93 11.36 -16.01
C ALA A 348 11.04 12.71 -15.28
N ASP A 349 9.94 13.48 -15.23
CA ASP A 349 9.90 14.72 -14.45
C ASP A 349 10.04 14.45 -12.95
N LEU A 350 9.31 13.47 -12.41
CA LEU A 350 9.46 13.06 -11.00
C LEU A 350 10.90 12.64 -10.68
N ALA A 351 11.50 11.81 -11.52
CA ALA A 351 12.88 11.36 -11.35
C ALA A 351 13.90 12.50 -11.43
N ALA A 352 13.59 13.55 -12.18
CA ALA A 352 14.40 14.76 -12.28
C ALA A 352 14.10 15.81 -11.19
N GLY A 353 13.26 15.49 -10.20
CA GLY A 353 12.88 16.42 -9.14
C GLY A 353 11.98 17.57 -9.60
N ARG A 354 11.31 17.44 -10.73
CA ARG A 354 10.39 18.45 -11.27
C ARG A 354 8.93 18.07 -11.03
N VAL A 355 8.10 19.05 -10.69
CA VAL A 355 6.65 18.85 -10.65
C VAL A 355 6.14 18.75 -12.08
N PRO A 356 5.51 17.63 -12.49
CA PRO A 356 4.99 17.47 -13.84
C PRO A 356 4.00 18.57 -14.22
N ALA A 357 4.14 19.10 -15.43
CA ALA A 357 3.23 20.12 -15.95
C ALA A 357 1.82 19.53 -16.16
N GLU A 358 1.76 18.33 -16.70
CA GLU A 358 0.53 17.54 -16.84
C GLU A 358 0.56 16.39 -15.84
N PRO A 359 -0.25 16.48 -14.75
CA PRO A 359 -0.26 15.45 -13.74
C PRO A 359 -1.00 14.22 -14.25
N PHE A 360 -0.43 13.03 -14.00
CA PHE A 360 -1.18 11.78 -14.02
C PHE A 360 -1.96 11.64 -12.72
N LEU A 361 -3.25 11.36 -12.81
CA LEU A 361 -4.14 11.27 -11.66
C LEU A 361 -4.64 9.84 -11.47
N LEU A 362 -4.62 9.41 -10.22
CA LEU A 362 -5.42 8.30 -9.76
C LEU A 362 -6.66 8.91 -9.09
N PHE A 363 -7.81 8.74 -9.74
CA PHE A 363 -9.08 9.34 -9.33
C PHE A 363 -10.04 8.28 -8.83
N GLY A 364 -10.74 8.52 -7.71
CA GLY A 364 -11.70 7.61 -7.12
C GLY A 364 -13.11 8.21 -7.09
N GLN A 365 -14.10 7.44 -7.54
CA GLN A 365 -15.53 7.74 -7.46
C GLN A 365 -16.13 6.91 -6.34
N MET A 366 -16.25 7.51 -5.17
CA MET A 366 -16.55 6.74 -3.96
C MET A 366 -18.03 6.43 -3.82
N THR A 367 -18.92 7.37 -4.18
CA THR A 367 -20.38 7.13 -4.13
C THR A 367 -20.83 6.20 -5.27
N THR A 368 -20.20 6.30 -6.45
CA THR A 368 -20.38 5.33 -7.54
C THR A 368 -20.02 3.90 -7.09
N THR A 369 -19.04 3.76 -6.20
CA THR A 369 -18.61 2.45 -5.65
C THR A 369 -19.46 2.02 -4.45
N ASP A 370 -19.78 2.94 -3.55
CA ASP A 370 -20.53 2.74 -2.32
C ASP A 370 -21.53 3.89 -2.11
N PRO A 371 -22.82 3.66 -2.41
CA PRO A 371 -23.85 4.71 -2.31
C PRO A 371 -24.03 5.33 -0.91
N THR A 372 -23.43 4.76 0.12
CA THR A 372 -23.51 5.32 1.48
C THR A 372 -22.55 6.50 1.72
N ARG A 373 -21.67 6.81 0.75
CA ARG A 373 -20.59 7.79 0.90
C ARG A 373 -21.03 9.23 0.76
N SER A 374 -22.18 9.48 0.10
CA SER A 374 -22.76 10.82 -0.01
C SER A 374 -24.28 10.77 -0.25
N PRO A 375 -25.00 11.90 -0.15
CA PRO A 375 -26.43 11.96 -0.47
C PRO A 375 -26.74 11.50 -1.90
N ALA A 376 -27.92 10.92 -2.11
CA ALA A 376 -28.35 10.43 -3.42
C ALA A 376 -28.26 11.53 -4.49
N GLY A 377 -27.69 11.19 -5.64
CA GLY A 377 -27.49 12.11 -6.76
C GLY A 377 -26.24 12.98 -6.68
N THR A 378 -25.42 12.80 -5.63
CA THR A 378 -24.13 13.49 -5.44
C THR A 378 -22.96 12.51 -5.54
N GLU A 379 -21.70 13.00 -5.50
CA GLU A 379 -20.52 12.16 -5.53
C GLU A 379 -19.49 12.62 -4.49
N SER A 380 -18.95 11.70 -3.70
CA SER A 380 -17.73 11.88 -2.93
C SER A 380 -16.57 11.37 -3.77
N ALA A 381 -15.68 12.25 -4.19
CA ALA A 381 -14.56 11.92 -5.06
C ALA A 381 -13.23 12.32 -4.44
N TRP A 382 -12.17 11.67 -4.90
CA TRP A 382 -10.81 12.07 -4.57
C TRP A 382 -9.88 11.87 -5.77
N ALA A 383 -8.75 12.56 -5.78
CA ALA A 383 -7.64 12.21 -6.63
C ALA A 383 -6.33 12.37 -5.88
N TYR A 384 -5.32 11.60 -6.28
CA TYR A 384 -3.96 11.91 -5.92
C TYR A 384 -3.03 11.85 -7.13
N THR A 385 -1.91 12.53 -7.01
CA THR A 385 -0.81 12.50 -7.96
C THR A 385 0.52 12.47 -7.20
N HIS A 386 1.51 11.83 -7.79
CA HIS A 386 2.86 11.85 -7.24
C HIS A 386 3.57 13.15 -7.56
N VAL A 387 4.39 13.59 -6.62
CA VAL A 387 5.23 14.78 -6.73
C VAL A 387 6.63 14.48 -6.19
N PRO A 388 7.66 15.26 -6.57
CA PRO A 388 9.00 15.11 -5.99
C PRO A 388 8.98 15.33 -4.47
N ARG A 389 9.79 14.54 -3.75
CA ARG A 389 9.84 14.57 -2.28
C ARG A 389 10.49 15.82 -1.69
N ASP A 390 11.58 16.26 -2.33
CA ASP A 390 12.49 17.25 -1.74
C ASP A 390 12.09 18.69 -2.07
N LEU A 391 10.77 18.92 -2.15
CA LEU A 391 10.20 20.25 -2.41
C LEU A 391 9.46 20.76 -1.18
N ASP A 392 9.75 22.00 -0.82
CA ASP A 392 8.96 22.74 0.16
C ASP A 392 7.66 23.24 -0.51
N TRP A 393 6.54 22.76 0.00
CA TRP A 393 5.21 23.12 -0.51
C TRP A 393 4.59 24.24 0.33
N SER A 394 4.59 25.45 -0.19
CA SER A 394 3.79 26.52 0.39
C SER A 394 2.28 26.33 0.12
N ALA A 395 1.43 26.97 0.90
CA ALA A 395 -0.01 26.97 0.64
C ALA A 395 -0.37 27.46 -0.78
N ALA A 396 0.40 28.43 -1.30
CA ALA A 396 0.21 28.94 -2.66
C ALA A 396 0.63 27.91 -3.73
N ASP A 397 1.70 27.11 -3.47
CA ASP A 397 2.11 26.03 -4.36
C ASP A 397 1.07 24.93 -4.42
N LEU A 398 0.55 24.52 -3.26
CA LEU A 398 -0.53 23.53 -3.16
C LEU A 398 -1.79 24.01 -3.88
N ALA A 399 -2.19 25.26 -3.69
CA ALA A 399 -3.34 25.83 -4.40
C ALA A 399 -3.16 25.80 -5.91
N ARG A 400 -1.98 26.22 -6.42
CA ARG A 400 -1.67 26.18 -7.87
C ARG A 400 -1.66 24.75 -8.40
N HIS A 401 -1.16 23.80 -7.63
CA HIS A 401 -1.15 22.40 -8.01
C HIS A 401 -2.56 21.80 -8.02
N ALA A 402 -3.37 22.10 -7.01
CA ALA A 402 -4.79 21.72 -6.97
C ALA A 402 -5.56 22.24 -8.19
N ASP A 403 -5.36 23.51 -8.57
CA ASP A 403 -5.95 24.07 -9.78
C ASP A 403 -5.46 23.38 -11.07
N ARG A 404 -4.22 22.85 -11.09
CA ARG A 404 -3.70 22.06 -12.20
C ARG A 404 -4.39 20.69 -12.27
N VAL A 405 -4.57 20.03 -11.14
CA VAL A 405 -5.31 18.77 -11.02
C VAL A 405 -6.75 18.94 -11.51
N GLU A 406 -7.46 19.96 -11.02
CA GLU A 406 -8.84 20.22 -11.44
C GLU A 406 -8.96 20.58 -12.93
N ARG A 407 -7.98 21.30 -13.50
CA ARG A 407 -7.95 21.52 -14.96
C ARG A 407 -7.77 20.24 -15.76
N ALA A 408 -6.99 19.27 -15.23
CA ALA A 408 -6.85 17.97 -15.88
C ALA A 408 -8.17 17.19 -15.85
N VAL A 409 -8.91 17.23 -14.74
CA VAL A 409 -10.25 16.63 -14.64
C VAL A 409 -11.23 17.34 -15.57
N GLU A 410 -11.30 18.67 -15.53
CA GLU A 410 -12.23 19.48 -16.32
C GLU A 410 -12.09 19.26 -17.83
N ARG A 411 -10.89 18.98 -18.35
CA ARG A 411 -10.67 18.69 -19.78
C ARG A 411 -11.42 17.44 -20.24
N ASN A 412 -11.50 16.41 -19.40
CA ASN A 412 -12.15 15.13 -19.72
C ASN A 412 -13.54 14.98 -19.08
N ALA A 413 -13.92 15.94 -18.21
CA ALA A 413 -15.22 16.02 -17.54
C ALA A 413 -15.71 17.47 -17.47
N PRO A 414 -16.11 18.08 -18.62
CA PRO A 414 -16.54 19.47 -18.67
C PRO A 414 -17.70 19.76 -17.73
N GLY A 415 -17.56 20.82 -16.91
CA GLY A 415 -18.51 21.17 -15.84
C GLY A 415 -18.19 20.55 -14.48
N PHE A 416 -17.09 19.81 -14.35
CA PHE A 416 -16.66 19.24 -13.07
C PHE A 416 -16.52 20.31 -11.98
N ARG A 417 -15.90 21.44 -12.32
CA ARG A 417 -15.65 22.53 -11.35
C ARG A 417 -16.93 23.17 -10.83
N ASP A 418 -17.97 23.22 -11.67
CA ASP A 418 -19.27 23.78 -11.28
C ASP A 418 -20.01 22.87 -10.26
N LEU A 419 -19.64 21.59 -10.18
CA LEU A 419 -20.18 20.63 -9.22
C LEU A 419 -19.46 20.65 -7.86
N VAL A 420 -18.31 21.33 -7.75
CA VAL A 420 -17.51 21.31 -6.51
C VAL A 420 -18.19 22.11 -5.42
N ARG A 421 -18.77 21.43 -4.44
CA ARG A 421 -19.35 22.02 -3.22
C ARG A 421 -18.28 22.33 -2.17
N GLU A 422 -17.38 21.37 -1.96
CA GLU A 422 -16.29 21.47 -1.00
C GLU A 422 -15.05 20.79 -1.57
N ARG A 423 -13.88 21.36 -1.31
CA ARG A 423 -12.57 20.83 -1.71
C ARG A 423 -11.63 20.82 -0.53
N ARG A 424 -10.96 19.70 -0.30
CA ARG A 424 -9.82 19.60 0.63
C ARG A 424 -8.58 19.22 -0.14
N VAL A 425 -7.46 19.86 0.19
CA VAL A 425 -6.15 19.58 -0.41
C VAL A 425 -5.21 19.17 0.71
N ALA A 426 -4.52 18.07 0.53
CA ALA A 426 -3.48 17.60 1.45
C ALA A 426 -2.17 17.46 0.68
N GLY A 427 -1.20 18.29 1.02
CA GLY A 427 0.17 18.19 0.54
C GLY A 427 0.99 17.18 1.35
N PRO A 428 2.27 16.97 0.98
CA PRO A 428 3.17 16.04 1.66
C PRO A 428 3.28 16.29 3.17
N GLY A 429 3.38 17.56 3.58
CA GLY A 429 3.43 17.96 4.99
C GLY A 429 2.12 17.68 5.74
N ASP A 430 0.97 17.90 5.09
CA ASP A 430 -0.35 17.65 5.70
C ASP A 430 -0.58 16.15 5.91
N LEU A 431 -0.17 15.32 4.94
CA LEU A 431 -0.25 13.86 5.04
C LEU A 431 0.60 13.35 6.21
N GLN A 432 1.84 13.82 6.34
CA GLN A 432 2.72 13.46 7.45
C GLN A 432 2.19 13.97 8.80
N ALA A 433 1.66 15.18 8.85
CA ALA A 433 1.11 15.75 10.10
C ALA A 433 -0.08 14.93 10.62
N ARG A 434 -0.93 14.40 9.71
CA ARG A 434 -2.09 13.57 10.06
C ARG A 434 -1.74 12.11 10.32
N ASN A 435 -0.65 11.63 9.72
CA ASN A 435 -0.11 10.29 9.93
C ASN A 435 1.42 10.33 9.82
N PRO A 436 2.14 10.34 10.96
CA PRO A 436 3.60 10.45 11.00
C PRO A 436 4.35 9.35 10.22
N ASN A 437 3.69 8.22 9.93
CA ASN A 437 4.27 7.15 9.11
C ASN A 437 4.36 7.52 7.61
N LEU A 438 3.64 8.55 7.15
CA LEU A 438 3.69 9.06 5.78
C LEU A 438 4.79 10.13 5.62
N VAL A 439 6.00 9.75 5.94
CA VAL A 439 7.17 10.65 6.02
C VAL A 439 7.40 11.39 4.70
N GLY A 440 7.29 12.74 4.74
CA GLY A 440 7.41 13.59 3.55
C GLY A 440 6.40 13.28 2.46
N GLY A 441 5.21 12.77 2.82
CA GLY A 441 4.15 12.42 1.87
C GLY A 441 4.32 11.09 1.15
N ALA A 442 5.29 10.25 1.54
CA ALA A 442 5.43 8.87 1.05
C ALA A 442 4.28 8.01 1.58
N ILE A 443 3.64 7.23 0.72
CA ILE A 443 2.45 6.44 1.06
C ILE A 443 2.68 4.93 1.12
N SER A 444 3.83 4.44 0.64
CA SER A 444 4.15 3.01 0.54
C SER A 444 5.14 2.52 1.61
N GLY A 445 5.61 3.42 2.50
CA GLY A 445 6.56 3.09 3.57
C GLY A 445 7.95 2.72 3.05
N GLY A 446 8.33 3.27 1.91
CA GLY A 446 9.57 3.10 1.16
C GLY A 446 9.35 2.70 -0.29
N THR A 447 10.30 3.04 -1.18
CA THR A 447 10.19 2.77 -2.63
C THR A 447 9.84 1.31 -2.93
N THR A 448 9.09 1.12 -4.01
CA THR A 448 8.73 -0.21 -4.53
C THR A 448 9.79 -0.72 -5.53
N ALA A 449 10.84 0.05 -5.79
CA ALA A 449 11.93 -0.34 -6.67
C ALA A 449 12.53 -1.70 -6.25
N ILE A 450 12.86 -2.53 -7.25
CA ILE A 450 13.21 -3.94 -7.04
C ILE A 450 14.46 -4.15 -6.17
N ASP A 451 15.37 -3.18 -6.16
CA ASP A 451 16.58 -3.17 -5.34
C ASP A 451 16.30 -2.81 -3.86
N GLN A 452 15.03 -2.52 -3.48
CA GLN A 452 14.57 -2.36 -2.10
C GLN A 452 13.36 -3.26 -1.79
N GLN A 453 13.27 -4.42 -2.43
CA GLN A 453 12.21 -5.40 -2.19
C GLN A 453 12.78 -6.73 -1.65
N LEU A 454 11.92 -7.61 -1.16
CA LEU A 454 12.28 -8.94 -0.65
C LEU A 454 13.38 -8.84 0.43
N VAL A 455 14.55 -9.47 0.18
CA VAL A 455 15.71 -9.49 1.07
C VAL A 455 16.42 -8.13 1.18
N PHE A 456 16.06 -7.17 0.35
CA PHE A 456 16.62 -5.82 0.37
C PHE A 456 15.74 -4.82 1.14
N ARG A 457 14.58 -5.26 1.69
CA ARG A 457 13.67 -4.40 2.43
C ARG A 457 13.66 -4.69 3.93
N PRO A 458 13.85 -3.69 4.81
CA PRO A 458 14.16 -2.28 4.54
C PRO A 458 15.61 -2.01 4.14
N VAL A 459 16.51 -2.93 4.43
CA VAL A 459 17.94 -2.94 4.11
C VAL A 459 18.34 -4.33 3.63
N PRO A 460 19.46 -4.50 2.91
CA PRO A 460 19.96 -5.83 2.56
C PRO A 460 20.07 -6.73 3.80
N GLY A 461 19.26 -7.80 3.84
CA GLY A 461 19.12 -8.60 5.05
C GLY A 461 18.38 -9.91 4.85
N LEU A 462 17.55 -10.26 5.82
CA LEU A 462 16.83 -11.54 5.84
C LEU A 462 15.47 -11.49 5.13
N GLY A 463 14.94 -10.30 4.78
CA GLY A 463 13.57 -10.14 4.30
C GLY A 463 12.52 -10.61 5.31
N ARG A 464 12.77 -10.34 6.60
CA ARG A 464 11.96 -10.80 7.74
C ARG A 464 11.63 -9.64 8.65
N ALA A 465 10.66 -9.85 9.53
CA ALA A 465 10.30 -8.88 10.56
C ALA A 465 11.33 -8.79 11.70
N ASP A 466 12.17 -9.81 11.85
CA ASP A 466 13.23 -9.85 12.88
C ASP A 466 14.22 -8.70 12.69
N THR A 467 14.60 -8.05 13.78
CA THR A 467 15.59 -6.96 13.79
C THR A 467 16.91 -7.40 14.40
N PRO A 468 18.00 -6.61 14.29
CA PRO A 468 19.25 -6.89 15.01
C PRO A 468 19.11 -6.85 16.54
N VAL A 469 18.04 -6.26 17.09
CA VAL A 469 17.73 -6.23 18.52
C VAL A 469 16.80 -7.39 18.85
N ASP A 470 17.23 -8.32 19.73
CA ASP A 470 16.40 -9.47 20.11
C ASP A 470 15.06 -9.02 20.73
N GLY A 471 13.97 -9.70 20.40
CA GLY A 471 12.64 -9.38 20.89
C GLY A 471 12.00 -8.11 20.30
N LEU A 472 12.64 -7.47 19.33
CA LEU A 472 12.08 -6.34 18.54
C LEU A 472 11.75 -6.80 17.11
N PHE A 473 10.55 -6.46 16.64
CA PHE A 473 10.07 -6.85 15.31
C PHE A 473 9.51 -5.65 14.56
N LEU A 474 9.90 -5.48 13.29
CA LEU A 474 9.36 -4.45 12.41
C LEU A 474 8.07 -4.97 11.78
N ALA A 475 6.94 -4.32 12.07
CA ALA A 475 5.60 -4.74 11.66
C ALA A 475 4.99 -3.84 10.57
N SER A 476 5.67 -2.78 10.15
CA SER A 476 5.15 -1.77 9.24
C SER A 476 5.36 -2.10 7.76
N ALA A 477 4.78 -1.26 6.89
CA ALA A 477 5.00 -1.28 5.44
C ALA A 477 6.48 -1.17 5.02
N SER A 478 7.38 -0.71 5.90
CA SER A 478 8.84 -0.74 5.64
C SER A 478 9.44 -2.14 5.70
N ALA A 479 8.74 -3.14 6.25
CA ALA A 479 9.15 -4.54 6.22
C ALA A 479 8.60 -5.27 4.98
N HIS A 480 9.23 -6.40 4.59
CA HIS A 480 8.64 -7.31 3.60
C HIS A 480 7.23 -7.80 4.05
N PRO A 481 6.24 -7.81 3.17
CA PRO A 481 6.26 -7.64 1.71
C PRO A 481 6.20 -6.19 1.21
N GLY A 482 6.03 -5.20 2.07
CA GLY A 482 5.98 -3.80 1.67
C GLY A 482 4.64 -3.13 1.93
N GLY A 483 4.38 -2.04 1.21
CA GLY A 483 3.15 -1.24 1.30
C GLY A 483 1.91 -1.93 0.77
N ALA A 484 0.82 -1.22 0.79
CA ALA A 484 -0.57 -1.63 0.58
C ALA A 484 -1.26 -2.22 1.82
N VAL A 485 -2.59 -2.30 1.78
CA VAL A 485 -3.40 -2.81 2.89
C VAL A 485 -3.66 -4.31 2.67
N HIS A 486 -2.86 -5.15 3.30
CA HIS A 486 -2.97 -6.62 3.24
C HIS A 486 -2.59 -7.32 4.55
N GLY A 487 -2.09 -6.57 5.56
CA GLY A 487 -1.73 -7.10 6.87
C GLY A 487 -0.49 -8.00 6.92
N GLY A 488 0.20 -8.20 5.81
CA GLY A 488 1.37 -9.08 5.70
C GLY A 488 2.51 -8.75 6.67
N PRO A 489 3.01 -7.51 6.74
CA PRO A 489 4.08 -7.14 7.67
C PRO A 489 3.71 -7.40 9.12
N GLY A 490 2.52 -7.01 9.54
CA GLY A 490 2.00 -7.26 10.89
C GLY A 490 1.92 -8.74 11.23
N ALA A 491 1.36 -9.54 10.34
CA ALA A 491 1.27 -10.99 10.51
C ALA A 491 2.65 -11.66 10.55
N ASN A 492 3.60 -11.20 9.75
CA ASN A 492 4.96 -11.72 9.75
C ASN A 492 5.68 -11.38 11.05
N ALA A 493 5.48 -10.18 11.60
CA ALA A 493 6.01 -9.78 12.90
C ALA A 493 5.43 -10.61 14.04
N ALA A 494 4.11 -10.82 14.06
CA ALA A 494 3.45 -11.67 15.06
C ALA A 494 3.95 -13.13 15.00
N ARG A 495 4.10 -13.70 13.79
CA ARG A 495 4.65 -15.06 13.61
C ARG A 495 6.10 -15.16 14.09
N ALA A 496 6.94 -14.17 13.79
CA ALA A 496 8.33 -14.12 14.25
C ALA A 496 8.41 -14.02 15.78
N ALA A 497 7.61 -13.14 16.40
CA ALA A 497 7.53 -12.97 17.84
C ALA A 497 7.11 -14.28 18.54
N ARG A 498 6.08 -14.95 18.02
CA ARG A 498 5.63 -16.27 18.52
C ARG A 498 6.71 -17.35 18.38
N ALA A 499 7.41 -17.39 17.25
CA ALA A 499 8.51 -18.32 17.03
C ALA A 499 9.66 -18.08 18.01
N ALA A 500 10.03 -16.82 18.24
CA ALA A 500 11.09 -16.42 19.16
C ALA A 500 10.75 -16.72 20.64
N ALA A 501 9.47 -16.68 21.02
CA ALA A 501 9.00 -16.97 22.38
C ALA A 501 8.59 -18.44 22.61
N GLY A 502 8.49 -19.24 21.54
CA GLY A 502 8.04 -20.63 21.61
C GLY A 502 9.08 -21.61 22.19
N ARG A 503 8.74 -22.90 22.26
CA ARG A 503 9.63 -23.93 22.81
C ARG A 503 11.01 -24.03 22.15
N LEU A 504 11.06 -23.78 20.82
CA LEU A 504 12.31 -23.72 20.05
C LEU A 504 12.85 -22.28 19.92
N GLY A 505 12.32 -21.35 20.69
CA GLY A 505 12.70 -19.95 20.68
C GLY A 505 14.20 -19.69 20.85
N PRO A 506 14.91 -20.34 21.77
CA PRO A 506 16.36 -20.18 21.89
C PRO A 506 17.12 -20.56 20.60
N VAL A 507 16.70 -21.64 19.93
CA VAL A 507 17.29 -22.06 18.63
C VAL A 507 16.97 -21.05 17.55
N TYR A 508 15.70 -20.62 17.45
CA TYR A 508 15.26 -19.62 16.48
C TYR A 508 16.08 -18.31 16.61
N ARG A 509 16.14 -17.74 17.82
CA ARG A 509 16.91 -16.52 18.11
C ARG A 509 18.41 -16.72 17.85
N GLY A 510 18.95 -17.90 18.19
CA GLY A 510 20.35 -18.25 17.91
C GLY A 510 20.67 -18.22 16.41
N VAL A 511 19.81 -18.81 15.57
CA VAL A 511 19.96 -18.84 14.11
C VAL A 511 19.81 -17.44 13.50
N VAL A 512 18.74 -16.71 13.87
CA VAL A 512 18.50 -15.34 13.37
C VAL A 512 19.61 -14.40 13.79
N GLY A 513 20.02 -14.43 15.06
CA GLY A 513 21.12 -13.61 15.58
C GLY A 513 22.48 -13.94 14.94
N ALA A 514 22.76 -15.22 14.65
CA ALA A 514 23.95 -15.62 13.92
C ALA A 514 23.95 -15.09 12.47
N ALA A 515 22.78 -15.14 11.81
CA ALA A 515 22.61 -14.58 10.47
C ALA A 515 22.83 -13.05 10.47
N HIS A 516 22.21 -12.31 11.40
CA HIS A 516 22.43 -10.86 11.54
C HIS A 516 23.89 -10.51 11.82
N ARG A 517 24.53 -11.21 12.74
CA ARG A 517 25.98 -11.02 13.01
C ARG A 517 26.84 -11.26 11.78
N ARG A 518 26.45 -12.19 10.89
CA ARG A 518 27.19 -12.46 9.64
C ARG A 518 26.94 -11.41 8.57
N LEU A 519 25.71 -10.94 8.44
CA LEU A 519 25.32 -9.94 7.45
C LEU A 519 25.87 -8.54 7.76
N TYR A 520 25.89 -8.18 9.06
CA TYR A 520 26.19 -6.80 9.50
C TYR A 520 27.54 -6.65 10.23
N ARG A 521 28.44 -7.58 9.99
CA ARG A 521 29.85 -7.48 10.43
C ARG A 521 30.61 -6.37 9.74
#